data_9edd17c8bdc89a5eb1d2c09f8d4680c2
#
_entry.id   9edd17c8bdc89a5eb1d2c09f8d4680c2
#
_cell.length_a   1.000
_cell.length_b   1.000
_cell.length_c   1.000
_cell.angle_alpha   90.00
_cell.angle_beta   90.00
_cell.angle_gamma   90.00
#
_symmetry.space_group_name_H-M   'P 1'
#
loop_
_entity.id
_entity.type
_entity.pdbx_description
1 polymer ?
#
loop_
_entity_poly.entity_id
_entity_poly.type
_entity_poly.pdbx_seq_one_letter_code
_entity_poly.pdbx_strand_id
1 'polypeptide(L)'
;MLKKILFLVMLLSIQTLFADLSFEQELDNVSFNEAAKEASISASRQGKKSFKFTGTYIETGRSFLEVEYKNGKRDGAAVFYYKNGNTMAKGNYKDDKKDRVWEFYTEDGKLERKVTYKNGLYDGMTTEFFKSGKINRTSNYVQGIKNGKEKEYYVSGKVQNEGNYINNQLEGKYIIYYPNGRIYMKSNFINNKHNGEIVYYYENLYALFFTRASI
;
A
#
# COMPACT_ATOMS: atom_id res chain seq x y z
N MET A 1 10.52 -2.31 27.78
CA MET A 1 10.21 -3.20 26.65
C MET A 1 9.14 -2.61 25.73
N LEU A 2 8.05 -2.07 26.22
CA LEU A 2 6.93 -1.48 25.43
C LEU A 2 7.35 -0.31 24.53
N LYS A 3 8.19 0.63 25.02
CA LYS A 3 8.71 1.75 24.19
C LYS A 3 9.53 1.29 22.98
N LYS A 4 10.24 0.14 23.09
CA LYS A 4 10.99 -0.44 21.95
C LYS A 4 10.08 -1.07 20.89
N ILE A 5 8.95 -1.65 21.29
CA ILE A 5 7.98 -2.25 20.36
C ILE A 5 7.25 -1.16 19.57
N LEU A 6 6.82 -0.10 20.23
CA LEU A 6 6.17 1.06 19.56
C LEU A 6 7.13 1.76 18.57
N PHE A 7 8.40 1.90 18.95
CA PHE A 7 9.44 2.49 18.10
C PHE A 7 9.78 1.59 16.91
N LEU A 8 9.76 0.26 17.09
CA LEU A 8 10.02 -0.71 16.01
C LEU A 8 8.88 -0.73 14.99
N VAL A 9 7.62 -0.64 15.43
CA VAL A 9 6.45 -0.56 14.54
C VAL A 9 6.46 0.75 13.74
N MET A 10 6.86 1.88 14.37
CA MET A 10 7.01 3.16 13.67
C MET A 10 8.16 3.14 12.65
N LEU A 11 9.29 2.50 12.98
CA LEU A 11 10.44 2.38 12.05
C LEU A 11 10.13 1.47 10.84
N LEU A 12 9.41 0.36 11.05
CA LEU A 12 8.99 -0.52 9.96
C LEU A 12 8.04 0.17 8.98
N SER A 13 7.11 1.01 9.49
CA SER A 13 6.20 1.77 8.63
C SER A 13 6.91 2.85 7.80
N ILE A 14 7.98 3.44 8.34
CA ILE A 14 8.79 4.44 7.64
C ILE A 14 9.67 3.75 6.58
N GLN A 15 10.27 2.60 6.86
CA GLN A 15 11.11 1.90 5.89
C GLN A 15 10.31 1.33 4.70
N THR A 16 9.09 0.83 4.93
CA THR A 16 8.22 0.41 3.82
C THR A 16 7.77 1.60 2.98
N LEU A 17 7.49 2.76 3.59
CA LEU A 17 7.11 3.97 2.87
C LEU A 17 8.25 4.49 1.97
N PHE A 18 9.51 4.44 2.44
CA PHE A 18 10.68 4.86 1.64
C PHE A 18 11.05 3.86 0.55
N ALA A 19 10.93 2.56 0.79
CA ALA A 19 11.11 1.54 -0.25
C ALA A 19 10.05 1.67 -1.34
N ASP A 20 8.81 1.97 -0.97
CA ASP A 20 7.71 2.23 -1.89
C ASP A 20 7.95 3.49 -2.74
N LEU A 21 8.46 4.58 -2.14
CA LEU A 21 8.75 5.82 -2.87
C LEU A 21 9.88 5.63 -3.90
N SER A 22 10.94 4.90 -3.56
CA SER A 22 12.06 4.64 -4.48
C SER A 22 11.63 3.76 -5.66
N PHE A 23 10.81 2.74 -5.41
CA PHE A 23 10.28 1.87 -6.45
C PHE A 23 9.29 2.60 -7.37
N GLU A 24 8.41 3.45 -6.81
CA GLU A 24 7.48 4.25 -7.61
C GLU A 24 8.20 5.31 -8.44
N GLN A 25 9.29 5.90 -7.92
CA GLN A 25 10.15 6.79 -8.69
C GLN A 25 10.89 6.07 -9.83
N GLU A 26 11.35 4.83 -9.63
CA GLU A 26 11.93 4.01 -10.70
C GLU A 26 10.94 3.70 -11.82
N LEU A 27 9.69 3.37 -11.48
CA LEU A 27 8.64 3.14 -12.48
C LEU A 27 8.30 4.41 -13.30
N ASP A 28 8.40 5.59 -12.69
CA ASP A 28 8.10 6.86 -13.36
C ASP A 28 9.30 7.47 -14.09
N ASN A 29 10.55 7.09 -13.73
CA ASN A 29 11.79 7.61 -14.31
C ASN A 29 12.32 6.83 -15.54
N VAL A 30 11.57 5.89 -16.08
CA VAL A 30 12.00 5.13 -17.24
C VAL A 30 12.08 6.07 -18.44
N SER A 31 13.31 6.30 -18.94
CA SER A 31 13.65 7.19 -20.08
C SER A 31 13.03 6.80 -21.44
N PHE A 32 12.14 5.81 -21.44
CA PHE A 32 11.40 5.36 -22.63
C PHE A 32 10.14 6.20 -22.92
N ASN A 33 9.79 7.14 -22.04
CA ASN A 33 8.56 7.91 -22.16
C ASN A 33 8.47 8.73 -23.47
N GLU A 34 9.59 9.28 -23.97
CA GLU A 34 9.55 10.14 -25.15
C GLU A 34 9.25 9.35 -26.45
N ALA A 35 9.93 8.23 -26.67
CA ALA A 35 9.66 7.40 -27.84
C ALA A 35 8.24 6.81 -27.84
N ALA A 36 7.74 6.41 -26.69
CA ALA A 36 6.38 5.91 -26.53
C ALA A 36 5.35 7.02 -26.75
N LYS A 37 5.60 8.23 -26.27
CA LYS A 37 4.75 9.40 -26.50
C LYS A 37 4.68 9.74 -27.99
N GLU A 38 5.82 9.85 -28.66
CA GLU A 38 5.88 10.16 -30.12
C GLU A 38 5.14 9.10 -30.93
N ALA A 39 5.37 7.81 -30.66
CA ALA A 39 4.68 6.72 -31.31
C ALA A 39 3.16 6.78 -31.10
N SER A 40 2.72 7.10 -29.90
CA SER A 40 1.30 7.24 -29.55
C SER A 40 0.64 8.43 -30.27
N ILE A 41 1.34 9.57 -30.36
CA ILE A 41 0.86 10.76 -31.10
C ILE A 41 0.75 10.42 -32.58
N SER A 42 1.75 9.75 -33.18
CA SER A 42 1.71 9.30 -34.55
C SER A 42 0.53 8.35 -34.81
N ALA A 43 0.31 7.38 -33.94
CA ALA A 43 -0.82 6.45 -34.02
C ALA A 43 -2.17 7.18 -33.95
N SER A 44 -2.28 8.19 -33.08
CA SER A 44 -3.49 9.01 -32.93
C SER A 44 -3.80 9.82 -34.20
N ARG A 45 -2.77 10.38 -34.86
CA ARG A 45 -2.91 11.06 -36.16
C ARG A 45 -3.38 10.13 -37.26
N GLN A 46 -3.13 8.81 -37.13
CA GLN A 46 -3.62 7.76 -38.02
C GLN A 46 -5.02 7.23 -37.61
N GLY A 47 -5.70 7.87 -36.68
CA GLY A 47 -7.05 7.51 -36.24
C GLY A 47 -7.10 6.35 -35.23
N LYS A 48 -5.97 5.89 -34.69
CA LYS A 48 -5.93 4.85 -33.66
C LYS A 48 -6.33 5.45 -32.30
N LYS A 49 -7.23 4.78 -31.59
CA LYS A 49 -7.76 5.25 -30.30
C LYS A 49 -6.76 5.05 -29.14
N SER A 50 -5.88 4.06 -29.22
CA SER A 50 -4.87 3.73 -28.23
C SER A 50 -3.65 3.09 -28.88
N PHE A 51 -2.53 3.12 -28.19
CA PHE A 51 -1.27 2.51 -28.59
C PHE A 51 -0.67 1.79 -27.39
N LYS A 52 -0.33 0.49 -27.54
CA LYS A 52 0.37 -0.29 -26.54
C LYS A 52 1.86 -0.22 -26.79
N PHE A 53 2.60 0.31 -25.85
CA PHE A 53 4.05 0.32 -25.85
C PHE A 53 4.57 -0.87 -25.05
N THR A 54 5.56 -1.60 -25.62
CA THR A 54 6.23 -2.72 -24.96
C THR A 54 7.72 -2.44 -24.94
N GLY A 55 8.28 -2.33 -23.75
CA GLY A 55 9.73 -2.27 -23.54
C GLY A 55 10.29 -3.67 -23.27
N THR A 56 11.43 -3.98 -23.89
CA THR A 56 12.08 -5.28 -23.73
C THR A 56 13.54 -5.11 -23.30
N TYR A 57 14.04 -6.05 -22.47
CA TYR A 57 15.46 -6.14 -22.16
C TYR A 57 16.23 -6.65 -23.42
N ILE A 58 17.27 -5.92 -23.84
CA ILE A 58 18.09 -6.27 -25.01
C ILE A 58 18.72 -7.65 -24.84
N GLU A 59 19.20 -7.95 -23.62
CA GLU A 59 19.92 -9.19 -23.28
C GLU A 59 19.07 -10.47 -23.39
N THR A 60 17.77 -10.37 -23.08
CA THR A 60 16.88 -11.55 -22.96
C THR A 60 15.69 -11.52 -23.90
N GLY A 61 15.41 -10.38 -24.56
CA GLY A 61 14.19 -10.16 -25.34
C GLY A 61 12.89 -10.17 -24.52
N ARG A 62 12.96 -10.29 -23.19
CA ARG A 62 11.78 -10.30 -22.33
C ARG A 62 11.26 -8.89 -22.10
N SER A 63 9.95 -8.75 -22.04
CA SER A 63 9.31 -7.47 -21.71
C SER A 63 9.62 -7.08 -20.28
N PHE A 64 9.96 -5.81 -20.03
CA PHE A 64 10.03 -5.24 -18.69
C PHE A 64 8.84 -4.32 -18.39
N LEU A 65 8.13 -3.86 -19.42
CA LEU A 65 6.89 -3.12 -19.26
C LEU A 65 5.99 -3.27 -20.48
N GLU A 66 4.69 -3.13 -20.24
CA GLU A 66 3.66 -2.96 -21.25
C GLU A 66 2.73 -1.85 -20.76
N VAL A 67 2.56 -0.78 -21.53
CA VAL A 67 1.74 0.38 -21.12
C VAL A 67 0.91 0.87 -22.29
N GLU A 68 -0.36 1.13 -22.05
CA GLU A 68 -1.25 1.75 -23.01
C GLU A 68 -1.14 3.27 -22.96
N TYR A 69 -1.00 3.85 -24.16
CA TYR A 69 -0.95 5.29 -24.38
C TYR A 69 -2.14 5.77 -25.22
N LYS A 70 -2.59 6.98 -24.92
CA LYS A 70 -3.59 7.69 -25.70
C LYS A 70 -3.19 9.16 -25.80
N ASN A 71 -3.09 9.67 -27.04
CA ASN A 71 -2.70 11.06 -27.30
C ASN A 71 -1.40 11.49 -26.58
N GLY A 72 -0.39 10.63 -26.56
CA GLY A 72 0.90 10.90 -25.93
C GLY A 72 0.97 10.76 -24.41
N LYS A 73 -0.12 10.33 -23.77
CA LYS A 73 -0.17 10.10 -22.32
C LYS A 73 -0.41 8.62 -22.01
N ARG A 74 0.11 8.15 -20.88
CA ARG A 74 -0.29 6.84 -20.33
C ARG A 74 -1.78 6.92 -19.97
N ASP A 75 -2.61 6.14 -20.65
CA ASP A 75 -4.05 6.09 -20.44
C ASP A 75 -4.55 4.70 -20.81
N GLY A 76 -4.77 3.85 -19.82
CA GLY A 76 -5.14 2.45 -19.97
C GLY A 76 -4.32 1.52 -19.09
N ALA A 77 -4.28 0.24 -19.47
CA ALA A 77 -3.61 -0.80 -18.73
C ALA A 77 -2.08 -0.62 -18.72
N ALA A 78 -1.46 -0.99 -17.61
CA ALA A 78 -0.02 -1.05 -17.47
C ALA A 78 0.39 -2.32 -16.72
N VAL A 79 1.47 -2.97 -17.19
CA VAL A 79 2.09 -4.11 -16.55
C VAL A 79 3.60 -3.91 -16.56
N PHE A 80 4.23 -4.15 -15.43
CA PHE A 80 5.68 -4.11 -15.25
C PHE A 80 6.16 -5.49 -14.81
N TYR A 81 7.36 -5.86 -15.25
CA TYR A 81 7.89 -7.20 -15.04
C TYR A 81 9.28 -7.17 -14.42
N TYR A 82 9.57 -8.11 -13.58
CA TYR A 82 10.92 -8.45 -13.13
C TYR A 82 11.75 -9.07 -14.28
N LYS A 83 13.08 -9.09 -14.13
CA LYS A 83 13.98 -9.72 -15.11
C LYS A 83 13.68 -11.21 -15.33
N ASN A 84 13.14 -11.92 -14.33
CA ASN A 84 12.73 -13.32 -14.47
C ASN A 84 11.42 -13.51 -15.28
N GLY A 85 10.72 -12.40 -15.61
CA GLY A 85 9.48 -12.39 -16.37
C GLY A 85 8.22 -12.42 -15.51
N ASN A 86 8.34 -12.53 -14.20
CA ASN A 86 7.20 -12.42 -13.29
C ASN A 86 6.69 -10.98 -13.23
N THR A 87 5.38 -10.82 -13.09
CA THR A 87 4.78 -9.51 -12.90
C THR A 87 5.32 -8.85 -11.64
N MET A 88 5.77 -7.61 -11.73
CA MET A 88 6.20 -6.76 -10.64
C MET A 88 5.06 -5.87 -10.15
N ALA A 89 4.38 -5.22 -11.09
CA ALA A 89 3.22 -4.39 -10.80
C ALA A 89 2.26 -4.37 -11.99
N LYS A 90 0.97 -4.21 -11.72
CA LYS A 90 -0.03 -3.97 -12.76
C LYS A 90 -1.16 -3.07 -12.25
N GLY A 91 -1.73 -2.30 -13.16
CA GLY A 91 -2.82 -1.39 -12.86
C GLY A 91 -3.25 -0.59 -14.07
N ASN A 92 -3.79 0.59 -13.84
CA ASN A 92 -4.25 1.48 -14.89
C ASN A 92 -3.70 2.89 -14.67
N TYR A 93 -3.36 3.53 -15.78
CA TYR A 93 -3.12 4.96 -15.83
C TYR A 93 -4.33 5.71 -16.39
N LYS A 94 -4.49 6.94 -15.95
CA LYS A 94 -5.38 7.94 -16.51
C LYS A 94 -4.63 9.27 -16.61
N ASP A 95 -4.46 9.79 -17.84
CA ASP A 95 -3.72 11.03 -18.08
C ASP A 95 -2.36 11.09 -17.35
N ASP A 96 -1.49 10.06 -17.54
CA ASP A 96 -0.18 9.86 -16.92
C ASP A 96 -0.18 9.61 -15.40
N LYS A 97 -1.32 9.55 -14.76
CA LYS A 97 -1.45 9.32 -13.31
C LYS A 97 -2.00 7.94 -13.03
N LYS A 98 -1.46 7.26 -12.00
CA LYS A 98 -2.03 6.00 -11.53
C LYS A 98 -3.51 6.21 -11.15
N ASP A 99 -4.37 5.28 -11.56
CA ASP A 99 -5.81 5.33 -11.33
C ASP A 99 -6.34 3.94 -11.02
N ARG A 100 -7.41 3.84 -10.19
CA ARG A 100 -8.01 2.58 -9.75
C ARG A 100 -7.05 1.73 -8.93
N VAL A 101 -7.25 0.41 -8.93
CA VAL A 101 -6.47 -0.54 -8.16
C VAL A 101 -5.19 -0.89 -8.90
N TRP A 102 -4.07 -0.78 -8.18
CA TRP A 102 -2.77 -1.30 -8.55
C TRP A 102 -2.43 -2.49 -7.67
N GLU A 103 -1.87 -3.53 -8.28
CA GLU A 103 -1.37 -4.73 -7.62
C GLU A 103 0.14 -4.79 -7.77
N PHE A 104 0.83 -5.06 -6.67
CA PHE A 104 2.28 -5.18 -6.58
C PHE A 104 2.63 -6.57 -6.11
N TYR A 105 3.67 -7.15 -6.68
CA TYR A 105 4.05 -8.54 -6.48
C TYR A 105 5.53 -8.62 -6.13
N THR A 106 5.91 -9.62 -5.36
CA THR A 106 7.31 -10.00 -5.11
C THR A 106 7.90 -10.69 -6.35
N GLU A 107 9.23 -10.76 -6.42
CA GLU A 107 9.94 -11.37 -7.56
C GLU A 107 9.58 -12.87 -7.74
N ASP A 108 9.18 -13.57 -6.67
CA ASP A 108 8.64 -14.95 -6.72
C ASP A 108 7.15 -15.01 -7.09
N GLY A 109 6.56 -13.89 -7.51
CA GLY A 109 5.20 -13.80 -8.08
C GLY A 109 4.07 -13.77 -7.04
N LYS A 110 4.37 -13.59 -5.75
CA LYS A 110 3.34 -13.48 -4.72
C LYS A 110 2.82 -12.05 -4.62
N LEU A 111 1.51 -11.93 -4.48
CA LEU A 111 0.88 -10.63 -4.25
C LEU A 111 1.34 -10.06 -2.89
N GLU A 112 1.97 -8.88 -2.93
CA GLU A 112 2.48 -8.18 -1.77
C GLU A 112 1.50 -7.13 -1.27
N ARG A 113 0.93 -6.34 -2.18
CA ARG A 113 -0.07 -5.33 -1.83
C ARG A 113 -0.98 -4.94 -3.00
N LYS A 114 -2.15 -4.41 -2.62
CA LYS A 114 -3.10 -3.73 -3.50
C LYS A 114 -3.27 -2.30 -2.99
N VAL A 115 -3.23 -1.33 -3.89
CA VAL A 115 -3.40 0.09 -3.59
C VAL A 115 -4.46 0.68 -4.49
N THR A 116 -5.40 1.40 -3.93
CA THR A 116 -6.36 2.17 -4.72
C THR A 116 -5.84 3.58 -4.93
N TYR A 117 -5.72 3.97 -6.21
CA TYR A 117 -5.26 5.29 -6.63
C TYR A 117 -6.39 6.09 -7.27
N LYS A 118 -6.31 7.40 -7.12
CA LYS A 118 -7.07 8.38 -7.87
C LYS A 118 -6.18 9.59 -8.15
N ASN A 119 -6.05 9.94 -9.44
CA ASN A 119 -5.18 11.04 -9.87
C ASN A 119 -3.71 10.91 -9.38
N GLY A 120 -3.17 9.70 -9.28
CA GLY A 120 -1.82 9.41 -8.83
C GLY A 120 -1.61 9.37 -7.32
N LEU A 121 -2.62 9.69 -6.53
CA LEU A 121 -2.57 9.65 -5.07
C LEU A 121 -3.29 8.42 -4.53
N TYR A 122 -2.87 7.91 -3.37
CA TYR A 122 -3.62 6.90 -2.63
C TYR A 122 -5.00 7.46 -2.28
N ASP A 123 -6.07 6.82 -2.74
CA ASP A 123 -7.45 7.28 -2.50
C ASP A 123 -8.37 6.05 -2.43
N GLY A 124 -8.65 5.60 -1.23
CA GLY A 124 -9.35 4.37 -0.94
C GLY A 124 -8.52 3.38 -0.11
N MET A 125 -8.86 2.11 -0.21
CA MET A 125 -8.25 1.07 0.60
C MET A 125 -6.91 0.60 0.02
N THR A 126 -5.92 0.46 0.89
CA THR A 126 -4.68 -0.29 0.67
C THR A 126 -4.74 -1.59 1.46
N THR A 127 -4.33 -2.69 0.83
CA THR A 127 -4.23 -4.01 1.46
C THR A 127 -2.82 -4.55 1.26
N GLU A 128 -2.16 -4.91 2.34
CA GLU A 128 -0.86 -5.59 2.35
C GLU A 128 -1.07 -7.07 2.68
N PHE A 129 -0.22 -7.93 2.16
CA PHE A 129 -0.34 -9.37 2.32
C PHE A 129 0.93 -9.96 2.94
N PHE A 130 0.78 -10.98 3.76
CA PHE A 130 1.87 -11.85 4.16
C PHE A 130 2.35 -12.68 2.95
N LYS A 131 3.56 -13.21 3.02
CA LYS A 131 4.09 -14.19 2.03
C LYS A 131 3.20 -15.42 1.84
N SER A 132 2.34 -15.71 2.81
CA SER A 132 1.32 -16.79 2.75
C SER A 132 0.09 -16.42 1.89
N GLY A 133 -0.01 -15.17 1.40
CA GLY A 133 -1.17 -14.66 0.68
C GLY A 133 -2.33 -14.19 1.57
N LYS A 134 -2.24 -14.35 2.90
CA LYS A 134 -3.23 -13.81 3.83
C LYS A 134 -3.01 -12.32 4.03
N ILE A 135 -4.08 -11.60 4.35
CA ILE A 135 -4.03 -10.17 4.65
C ILE A 135 -3.15 -9.94 5.89
N ASN A 136 -2.19 -9.02 5.76
CA ASN A 136 -1.35 -8.52 6.84
C ASN A 136 -1.91 -7.22 7.43
N ARG A 137 -2.26 -6.26 6.54
CA ARG A 137 -2.78 -4.94 6.94
C ARG A 137 -3.81 -4.43 5.94
N THR A 138 -4.78 -3.68 6.44
CA THR A 138 -5.66 -2.84 5.62
C THR A 138 -5.63 -1.42 6.16
N SER A 139 -5.52 -0.43 5.28
CA SER A 139 -5.52 1.01 5.64
C SER A 139 -6.37 1.78 4.65
N ASN A 140 -6.98 2.88 5.09
CA ASN A 140 -7.75 3.77 4.21
C ASN A 140 -7.04 5.11 4.01
N TYR A 141 -7.10 5.61 2.80
CA TYR A 141 -6.49 6.87 2.39
C TYR A 141 -7.49 7.76 1.66
N VAL A 142 -7.33 9.07 1.81
CA VAL A 142 -8.03 10.10 1.06
C VAL A 142 -6.98 11.08 0.56
N GLN A 143 -6.83 11.20 -0.76
CA GLN A 143 -5.88 12.11 -1.41
C GLN A 143 -4.43 11.99 -0.87
N GLY A 144 -3.94 10.77 -0.67
CA GLY A 144 -2.60 10.47 -0.17
C GLY A 144 -2.45 10.51 1.35
N ILE A 145 -3.47 10.93 2.07
CA ILE A 145 -3.46 11.08 3.53
C ILE A 145 -4.19 9.89 4.15
N LYS A 146 -3.57 9.20 5.14
CA LYS A 146 -4.23 8.12 5.87
C LYS A 146 -5.43 8.67 6.64
N ASN A 147 -6.62 8.20 6.28
CA ASN A 147 -7.88 8.69 6.83
C ASN A 147 -8.91 7.56 6.86
N GLY A 148 -9.34 7.16 8.04
CA GLY A 148 -10.25 6.05 8.26
C GLY A 148 -9.61 4.88 9.00
N LYS A 149 -10.27 3.73 8.95
CA LYS A 149 -9.86 2.53 9.71
C LYS A 149 -8.59 1.92 9.18
N GLU A 150 -7.74 1.48 10.12
CA GLU A 150 -6.63 0.58 9.88
C GLU A 150 -6.81 -0.68 10.71
N LYS A 151 -6.46 -1.83 10.14
CA LYS A 151 -6.42 -3.12 10.83
C LYS A 151 -5.14 -3.85 10.43
N GLU A 152 -4.47 -4.42 11.44
CA GLU A 152 -3.40 -5.39 11.24
C GLU A 152 -3.88 -6.77 11.65
N TYR A 153 -3.31 -7.79 11.05
CA TYR A 153 -3.75 -9.17 11.23
C TYR A 153 -2.57 -10.06 11.63
N TYR A 154 -2.83 -11.03 12.46
CA TYR A 154 -1.95 -12.17 12.64
C TYR A 154 -1.90 -13.04 11.38
N VAL A 155 -0.84 -13.82 11.22
CA VAL A 155 -0.73 -14.82 10.11
C VAL A 155 -1.89 -15.82 10.13
N SER A 156 -2.53 -16.04 11.30
CA SER A 156 -3.77 -16.81 11.42
C SER A 156 -4.96 -16.22 10.66
N GLY A 157 -4.92 -14.90 10.39
CA GLY A 157 -6.01 -14.11 9.78
C GLY A 157 -6.91 -13.43 10.80
N LYS A 158 -6.68 -13.62 12.11
CA LYS A 158 -7.38 -12.87 13.16
C LYS A 158 -6.80 -11.47 13.27
N VAL A 159 -7.63 -10.49 13.64
CA VAL A 159 -7.19 -9.11 13.89
C VAL A 159 -6.20 -9.09 15.03
N GLN A 160 -5.06 -8.43 14.82
CA GLN A 160 -4.04 -8.18 15.82
C GLN A 160 -4.25 -6.83 16.51
N ASN A 161 -4.50 -5.79 15.71
CA ASN A 161 -4.87 -4.48 16.22
C ASN A 161 -5.79 -3.75 15.24
N GLU A 162 -6.51 -2.78 15.74
CA GLU A 162 -7.32 -1.87 14.93
C GLU A 162 -7.37 -0.48 15.55
N GLY A 163 -7.43 0.53 14.69
CA GLY A 163 -7.57 1.93 15.06
C GLY A 163 -8.19 2.75 13.94
N ASN A 164 -8.39 4.02 14.21
CA ASN A 164 -8.86 4.97 13.21
C ASN A 164 -7.87 6.11 13.07
N TYR A 165 -7.64 6.54 11.84
CA TYR A 165 -6.76 7.66 11.53
C TYR A 165 -7.57 8.83 10.98
N ILE A 166 -7.20 10.04 11.36
CA ILE A 166 -7.66 11.29 10.79
C ILE A 166 -6.42 12.11 10.46
N ASN A 167 -6.23 12.46 9.19
CA ASN A 167 -5.09 13.23 8.71
C ASN A 167 -3.72 12.66 9.15
N ASN A 168 -3.49 11.36 8.95
CA ASN A 168 -2.31 10.60 9.37
C ASN A 168 -2.12 10.48 10.90
N GLN A 169 -3.06 10.95 11.71
CA GLN A 169 -3.00 10.86 13.16
C GLN A 169 -3.97 9.82 13.68
N LEU A 170 -3.49 8.96 14.60
CA LEU A 170 -4.34 7.98 15.28
C LEU A 170 -5.29 8.72 16.20
N GLU A 171 -6.60 8.49 16.00
CA GLU A 171 -7.69 9.15 16.67
C GLU A 171 -8.73 8.17 17.22
N GLY A 172 -9.18 8.41 18.46
CA GLY A 172 -10.20 7.61 19.10
C GLY A 172 -9.68 6.27 19.60
N LYS A 173 -10.55 5.27 19.57
CA LYS A 173 -10.26 3.95 20.12
C LYS A 173 -9.18 3.21 19.34
N TYR A 174 -8.22 2.63 20.07
CA TYR A 174 -7.24 1.69 19.57
C TYR A 174 -7.32 0.40 20.38
N ILE A 175 -7.41 -0.73 19.70
CA ILE A 175 -7.61 -2.03 20.34
C ILE A 175 -6.52 -2.98 19.86
N ILE A 176 -5.89 -3.70 20.77
CA ILE A 176 -4.98 -4.81 20.48
C ILE A 176 -5.64 -6.09 20.96
N TYR A 177 -5.46 -7.16 20.21
CA TYR A 177 -6.01 -8.48 20.50
C TYR A 177 -4.90 -9.50 20.74
N TYR A 178 -5.18 -10.51 21.53
CA TYR A 178 -4.40 -11.74 21.61
C TYR A 178 -4.59 -12.58 20.32
N PRO A 179 -3.66 -13.52 20.04
CA PRO A 179 -3.81 -14.43 18.87
C PRO A 179 -5.08 -15.29 18.91
N ASN A 180 -5.66 -15.53 20.10
CA ASN A 180 -6.95 -16.22 20.24
C ASN A 180 -8.15 -15.35 19.84
N GLY A 181 -7.94 -14.01 19.66
CA GLY A 181 -8.96 -13.02 19.30
C GLY A 181 -9.60 -12.31 20.50
N ARG A 182 -9.20 -12.62 21.73
CA ARG A 182 -9.62 -11.85 22.91
C ARG A 182 -8.87 -10.52 22.96
N ILE A 183 -9.47 -9.52 23.56
CA ILE A 183 -8.86 -8.21 23.72
C ILE A 183 -7.69 -8.33 24.70
N TYR A 184 -6.51 -7.80 24.29
CA TYR A 184 -5.36 -7.61 25.14
C TYR A 184 -5.33 -6.21 25.75
N MET A 185 -5.58 -5.17 24.92
CA MET A 185 -5.50 -3.79 25.37
C MET A 185 -6.54 -2.93 24.67
N LYS A 186 -7.10 -1.99 25.41
CA LYS A 186 -7.87 -0.87 24.89
C LYS A 186 -7.24 0.44 25.32
N SER A 187 -7.16 1.38 24.41
CA SER A 187 -6.71 2.74 24.69
C SER A 187 -7.47 3.73 23.82
N ASN A 188 -7.38 4.98 24.16
CA ASN A 188 -7.87 6.08 23.34
C ASN A 188 -6.72 7.00 22.96
N PHE A 189 -6.78 7.58 21.75
CA PHE A 189 -5.77 8.48 21.23
C PHE A 189 -6.39 9.80 20.77
N ILE A 190 -5.64 10.88 20.91
CA ILE A 190 -5.87 12.18 20.30
C ILE A 190 -4.54 12.63 19.71
N ASN A 191 -4.50 12.90 18.40
CA ASN A 191 -3.30 13.34 17.68
C ASN A 191 -2.06 12.45 17.95
N ASN A 192 -2.20 11.12 17.81
CA ASN A 192 -1.18 10.10 18.09
C ASN A 192 -0.73 10.00 19.56
N LYS A 193 -1.32 10.73 20.48
CA LYS A 193 -0.99 10.67 21.90
C LYS A 193 -2.06 9.91 22.65
N HIS A 194 -1.64 9.11 23.63
CA HIS A 194 -2.59 8.48 24.54
C HIS A 194 -3.43 9.55 25.25
N ASN A 195 -4.73 9.31 25.31
CA ASN A 195 -5.68 10.18 25.99
C ASN A 195 -6.57 9.34 26.92
N GLY A 196 -6.40 9.54 28.21
CA GLY A 196 -7.17 8.84 29.23
C GLY A 196 -6.56 7.50 29.65
N GLU A 197 -7.42 6.54 29.95
CA GLU A 197 -7.03 5.26 30.51
C GLU A 197 -6.54 4.28 29.44
N ILE A 198 -5.54 3.46 29.83
CA ILE A 198 -5.14 2.25 29.11
C ILE A 198 -5.62 1.07 29.93
N VAL A 199 -6.45 0.23 29.33
CA VAL A 199 -7.02 -0.95 29.99
C VAL A 199 -6.39 -2.20 29.39
N TYR A 200 -5.74 -3.00 30.23
CA TYR A 200 -5.19 -4.29 29.87
C TYR A 200 -6.08 -5.41 30.34
N TYR A 201 -6.22 -6.47 29.54
CA TYR A 201 -6.98 -7.67 29.84
C TYR A 201 -6.04 -8.88 29.83
N TYR A 202 -6.21 -9.76 30.79
CA TYR A 202 -5.48 -11.03 30.81
C TYR A 202 -6.13 -12.04 29.87
N GLU A 203 -5.31 -12.82 29.19
CA GLU A 203 -5.77 -13.82 28.22
C GLU A 203 -6.72 -14.85 28.82
N ASN A 204 -6.50 -15.24 30.08
CA ASN A 204 -7.22 -16.32 30.78
C ASN A 204 -8.10 -15.87 31.96
N LEU A 205 -8.15 -14.56 32.23
CA LEU A 205 -8.91 -14.03 33.37
C LEU A 205 -9.79 -12.85 32.92
N TYR A 206 -11.00 -12.78 33.49
CA TYR A 206 -11.90 -11.62 33.37
C TYR A 206 -11.48 -10.42 34.23
N ALA A 207 -10.21 -10.36 34.64
CA ALA A 207 -9.71 -9.34 35.55
C ALA A 207 -9.12 -8.13 34.83
N LEU A 208 -9.60 -6.96 35.21
CA LEU A 208 -9.19 -5.64 34.74
C LEU A 208 -8.04 -5.11 35.61
N PHE A 209 -6.92 -4.71 34.98
CA PHE A 209 -5.96 -3.80 35.60
C PHE A 209 -5.99 -2.46 34.88
N PHE A 210 -6.18 -1.39 35.64
CA PHE A 210 -6.09 -0.03 35.12
C PHE A 210 -4.72 0.53 35.42
N THR A 211 -4.02 1.04 34.40
CA THR A 211 -2.89 1.95 34.58
C THR A 211 -3.28 3.31 34.04
N ARG A 212 -3.33 4.31 34.90
CA ARG A 212 -3.39 5.71 34.44
C ARG A 212 -2.03 6.10 33.87
N ALA A 213 -1.95 6.38 32.60
CA ALA A 213 -0.83 7.14 32.07
C ALA A 213 -1.12 8.62 32.38
N SER A 214 -0.43 9.18 33.38
CA SER A 214 -0.38 10.64 33.57
C SER A 214 0.40 11.24 32.41
N ILE A 215 -0.18 12.25 31.80
CA ILE A 215 0.44 13.14 30.79
C ILE A 215 1.53 13.98 31.45
#